data_c8f96d6db66b19d76675c4662264ea76
#
_entry.id   c8f96d6db66b19d76675c4662264ea76
#
_cell.length_a   1.000
_cell.length_b   1.000
_cell.length_c   1.000
_cell.angle_alpha   90.00
_cell.angle_beta   90.00
_cell.angle_gamma   90.00
#
_symmetry.space_group_name_H-M   'P 1'
#
loop_
_entity.id
_entity.type
_entity.pdbx_description
1 polymer ?
#
loop_
_entity_poly.entity_id
_entity_poly.type
_entity_poly.pdbx_seq_one_letter_code
_entity_poly.pdbx_strand_id
1 'polypeptide(L)'
;SQIERNHTDPSLSTLRKISGALGVPTYLFLGDEPHGSLTLHKDEMIQLSQPNSNVRYQIMSPMPTGEFVPQSLVARFELAPRSVDGELPVIHPSEEIVLLERGTVDVIIDGKAVRLEAGDTTLICSNLPHILSNPTDEIVTGYSILTPAVWFPNTHRGSKRDSDT
;
A
#
# COMPACT_ATOMS: atom_id res chain seq x y z
N SER A 1 6.64 26.91 -11.06
CA SER A 1 7.36 25.67 -11.44
C SER A 1 6.94 25.25 -12.86
N GLN A 2 7.65 24.31 -13.51
CA GLN A 2 7.27 23.81 -14.85
C GLN A 2 6.00 22.96 -14.80
N ILE A 3 5.72 22.33 -13.67
CA ILE A 3 4.52 21.54 -13.40
C ILE A 3 3.28 22.44 -13.34
N GLU A 4 3.36 23.58 -12.64
CA GLU A 4 2.25 24.55 -12.54
C GLU A 4 1.88 25.18 -13.89
N ARG A 5 2.80 25.16 -14.86
CA ARG A 5 2.59 25.70 -16.20
C ARG A 5 2.14 24.65 -17.22
N ASN A 6 1.84 23.43 -16.77
CA ASN A 6 1.39 22.30 -17.59
C ASN A 6 2.36 21.91 -18.74
N HIS A 7 3.68 22.09 -18.51
CA HIS A 7 4.70 21.84 -19.52
C HIS A 7 5.33 20.44 -19.45
N THR A 8 5.13 19.73 -18.34
CA THR A 8 5.66 18.37 -18.13
C THR A 8 4.79 17.59 -17.13
N ASP A 9 4.50 16.35 -17.44
CA ASP A 9 3.92 15.42 -16.49
C ASP A 9 4.96 15.10 -15.40
N PRO A 10 4.61 15.24 -14.13
CA PRO A 10 5.53 14.94 -13.04
C PRO A 10 5.81 13.45 -12.98
N SER A 11 7.07 13.08 -12.76
CA SER A 11 7.41 11.68 -12.49
C SER A 11 6.74 11.20 -11.19
N LEU A 12 6.51 9.88 -11.06
CA LEU A 12 5.95 9.29 -9.85
C LEU A 12 6.76 9.67 -8.60
N SER A 13 8.09 9.78 -8.72
CA SER A 13 8.96 10.23 -7.63
C SER A 13 8.72 11.69 -7.25
N THR A 14 8.41 12.55 -8.21
CA THR A 14 8.04 13.95 -7.97
C THR A 14 6.67 14.03 -7.29
N LEU A 15 5.69 13.26 -7.75
CA LEU A 15 4.37 13.19 -7.13
C LEU A 15 4.44 12.72 -5.68
N ARG A 16 5.27 11.72 -5.38
CA ARG A 16 5.52 11.26 -4.00
C ARG A 16 6.11 12.35 -3.09
N LYS A 17 7.04 13.15 -3.60
CA LYS A 17 7.62 14.27 -2.84
C LYS A 17 6.57 15.35 -2.58
N ILE A 18 5.76 15.68 -3.58
CA ILE A 18 4.68 16.67 -3.46
C ILE A 18 3.63 16.17 -2.45
N SER A 19 3.18 14.94 -2.59
CA SER A 19 2.19 14.34 -1.68
C SER A 19 2.70 14.28 -0.24
N GLY A 20 3.96 13.91 -0.04
CA GLY A 20 4.58 13.92 1.28
C GLY A 20 4.67 15.32 1.90
N ALA A 21 4.96 16.35 1.11
CA ALA A 21 5.00 17.74 1.56
C ALA A 21 3.61 18.28 1.92
N LEU A 22 2.58 17.86 1.19
CA LEU A 22 1.19 18.27 1.42
C LEU A 22 0.47 17.40 2.44
N GLY A 23 1.07 16.28 2.88
CA GLY A 23 0.43 15.32 3.79
C GLY A 23 -0.79 14.62 3.17
N VAL A 24 -0.82 14.51 1.83
CA VAL A 24 -1.92 13.88 1.09
C VAL A 24 -1.44 12.66 0.31
N PRO A 25 -2.32 11.69 0.07
CA PRO A 25 -2.01 10.50 -0.73
C PRO A 25 -1.52 10.80 -2.16
N THR A 26 -0.49 10.09 -2.63
CA THR A 26 0.06 10.26 -3.99
C THR A 26 -0.97 9.94 -5.07
N TYR A 27 -1.88 9.02 -4.81
CA TYR A 27 -2.93 8.65 -5.76
C TYR A 27 -3.86 9.79 -6.14
N LEU A 28 -4.04 10.81 -5.26
CA LEU A 28 -4.81 12.02 -5.60
C LEU A 28 -4.24 12.78 -6.81
N PHE A 29 -3.02 12.47 -7.19
CA PHE A 29 -2.35 13.07 -8.35
C PHE A 29 -2.24 12.12 -9.56
N LEU A 30 -2.78 10.90 -9.47
CA LEU A 30 -2.60 9.86 -10.49
C LEU A 30 -3.85 9.63 -11.36
N GLY A 31 -4.97 10.24 -11.05
CA GLY A 31 -6.23 10.04 -11.77
C GLY A 31 -6.61 11.25 -12.61
N ASP A 32 -7.15 11.01 -13.78
CA ASP A 32 -8.12 11.89 -14.41
C ASP A 32 -9.29 12.05 -13.43
N GLU A 33 -10.02 13.19 -13.49
CA GLU A 33 -11.15 13.55 -12.61
C GLU A 33 -11.85 12.33 -12.00
N PRO A 34 -11.88 12.17 -10.67
CA PRO A 34 -12.45 10.97 -10.07
C PRO A 34 -13.92 10.91 -10.48
N HIS A 35 -14.25 9.92 -11.29
CA HIS A 35 -15.63 9.58 -11.56
C HIS A 35 -16.29 9.26 -10.22
N GLY A 36 -17.29 10.06 -9.82
CA GLY A 36 -17.95 9.96 -8.52
C GLY A 36 -18.79 8.68 -8.32
N SER A 37 -18.37 7.59 -8.95
CA SER A 37 -18.99 6.27 -8.79
C SER A 37 -18.42 5.57 -7.56
N LEU A 38 -19.31 5.10 -6.69
CA LEU A 38 -18.98 4.20 -5.59
C LEU A 38 -18.72 2.76 -6.09
N THR A 39 -18.97 2.50 -7.37
CA THR A 39 -18.71 1.22 -8.03
C THR A 39 -17.46 1.36 -8.87
N LEU A 40 -16.52 0.44 -8.68
CA LEU A 40 -15.30 0.33 -9.46
C LEU A 40 -15.37 -0.96 -10.29
N HIS A 41 -15.37 -0.84 -11.61
CA HIS A 41 -15.33 -2.00 -12.48
C HIS A 41 -13.92 -2.55 -12.64
N LYS A 42 -13.80 -3.82 -13.01
CA LYS A 42 -12.53 -4.56 -13.05
C LYS A 42 -11.45 -3.87 -13.91
N ASP A 43 -11.86 -3.27 -15.02
CA ASP A 43 -11.00 -2.55 -15.98
C ASP A 43 -10.59 -1.14 -15.50
N GLU A 44 -11.27 -0.62 -14.47
CA GLU A 44 -10.99 0.67 -13.85
C GLU A 44 -10.02 0.55 -12.64
N MET A 45 -9.74 -0.67 -12.18
CA MET A 45 -8.88 -0.92 -11.03
C MET A 45 -7.43 -0.55 -11.31
N ILE A 46 -6.83 0.23 -10.42
CA ILE A 46 -5.46 0.71 -10.56
C ILE A 46 -4.47 -0.40 -10.22
N GLN A 47 -3.57 -0.68 -11.13
CA GLN A 47 -2.45 -1.59 -10.91
C GLN A 47 -1.25 -0.79 -10.39
N LEU A 48 -0.70 -1.22 -9.26
CA LEU A 48 0.52 -0.66 -8.70
C LEU A 48 1.62 -1.74 -8.72
N SER A 49 2.64 -1.51 -9.52
CA SER A 49 3.86 -2.29 -9.50
C SER A 49 5.06 -1.35 -9.48
N GLN A 50 6.08 -1.68 -8.72
CA GLN A 50 7.34 -0.97 -8.78
C GLN A 50 8.31 -1.77 -9.67
N PRO A 51 9.17 -1.12 -10.46
CA PRO A 51 10.26 -1.82 -11.13
C PRO A 51 11.08 -2.62 -10.11
N ASN A 52 11.34 -3.88 -10.39
CA ASN A 52 12.06 -4.82 -9.53
C ASN A 52 11.35 -5.18 -8.21
N SER A 53 10.07 -4.88 -8.07
CA SER A 53 9.28 -5.33 -6.92
C SER A 53 8.79 -6.76 -7.13
N ASN A 54 8.83 -7.54 -6.06
CA ASN A 54 8.31 -8.90 -6.02
C ASN A 54 6.79 -8.94 -5.77
N VAL A 55 6.18 -7.80 -5.54
CA VAL A 55 4.76 -7.67 -5.27
C VAL A 55 4.07 -6.76 -6.30
N ARG A 56 2.87 -7.15 -6.69
CA ARG A 56 1.93 -6.33 -7.46
C ARG A 56 0.69 -6.09 -6.62
N TYR A 57 0.21 -4.84 -6.63
CA TYR A 57 -1.04 -4.49 -5.98
C TYR A 57 -2.07 -4.06 -7.02
N GLN A 58 -3.31 -4.45 -6.80
CA GLN A 58 -4.46 -3.96 -7.52
C GLN A 58 -5.39 -3.27 -6.53
N ILE A 59 -5.63 -1.98 -6.73
CA ILE A 59 -6.50 -1.20 -5.85
C ILE A 59 -7.94 -1.46 -6.23
N MET A 60 -8.72 -1.92 -5.27
CA MET A 60 -10.10 -2.33 -5.42
C MET A 60 -11.10 -1.37 -4.76
N SER A 61 -10.62 -0.43 -3.96
CA SER A 61 -11.45 0.63 -3.41
C SER A 61 -11.65 1.74 -4.43
N PRO A 62 -12.83 2.35 -4.50
CA PRO A 62 -13.02 3.59 -5.23
C PRO A 62 -12.05 4.65 -4.73
N MET A 63 -11.59 5.51 -5.65
CA MET A 63 -10.72 6.63 -5.32
C MET A 63 -11.51 7.71 -4.59
N PRO A 64 -10.88 8.45 -3.66
CA PRO A 64 -11.50 9.62 -3.06
C PRO A 64 -11.91 10.63 -4.12
N THR A 65 -13.07 11.23 -3.92
CA THR A 65 -13.57 12.38 -4.69
C THR A 65 -13.66 13.59 -3.78
N GLY A 66 -13.96 14.78 -4.33
CA GLY A 66 -14.24 15.96 -3.52
C GLY A 66 -15.43 15.81 -2.58
N GLU A 67 -16.34 14.88 -2.88
CA GLU A 67 -17.58 14.64 -2.13
C GLU A 67 -17.50 13.40 -1.23
N PHE A 68 -16.61 12.45 -1.53
CA PHE A 68 -16.52 11.17 -0.84
C PHE A 68 -15.08 10.73 -0.65
N VAL A 69 -14.73 10.37 0.60
CA VAL A 69 -13.44 9.80 0.97
C VAL A 69 -13.66 8.42 1.57
N PRO A 70 -13.23 7.33 0.90
CA PRO A 70 -13.33 5.98 1.45
C PRO A 70 -12.60 5.88 2.80
N GLN A 71 -13.26 5.28 3.79
CA GLN A 71 -12.65 5.03 5.10
C GLN A 71 -11.67 3.87 5.06
N SER A 72 -11.84 2.95 4.11
CA SER A 72 -11.00 1.78 3.95
C SER A 72 -10.39 1.73 2.56
N LEU A 73 -9.16 1.22 2.51
CA LEU A 73 -8.48 0.85 1.28
C LEU A 73 -8.48 -0.66 1.18
N VAL A 74 -8.94 -1.18 0.06
CA VAL A 74 -8.84 -2.60 -0.28
C VAL A 74 -7.86 -2.74 -1.45
N ALA A 75 -6.80 -3.51 -1.23
CA ALA A 75 -5.83 -3.86 -2.25
C ALA A 75 -5.71 -5.38 -2.36
N ARG A 76 -5.81 -5.92 -3.56
CA ARG A 76 -5.40 -7.29 -3.83
C ARG A 76 -3.90 -7.31 -4.10
N PHE A 77 -3.17 -8.19 -3.43
CA PHE A 77 -1.75 -8.39 -3.68
C PHE A 77 -1.47 -9.70 -4.41
N GLU A 78 -0.40 -9.70 -5.18
CA GLU A 78 0.21 -10.87 -5.78
C GLU A 78 1.70 -10.84 -5.47
N LEU A 79 2.18 -11.83 -4.69
CA LEU A 79 3.56 -11.92 -4.22
C LEU A 79 4.27 -13.06 -4.92
N ALA A 80 5.40 -12.75 -5.55
CA ALA A 80 6.21 -13.71 -6.29
C ALA A 80 6.74 -14.87 -5.42
N PRO A 81 7.08 -16.03 -6.00
CA PRO A 81 7.71 -17.13 -5.29
C PRO A 81 8.99 -16.70 -4.57
N ARG A 82 9.24 -17.28 -3.38
CA ARG A 82 10.49 -17.10 -2.60
C ARG A 82 10.87 -15.63 -2.40
N SER A 83 9.90 -14.76 -2.12
CA SER A 83 10.11 -13.33 -2.05
C SER A 83 9.41 -12.68 -0.86
N VAL A 84 9.70 -11.41 -0.65
CA VAL A 84 9.07 -10.53 0.33
C VAL A 84 8.46 -9.34 -0.39
N ASP A 85 7.45 -8.71 0.22
CA ASP A 85 6.73 -7.57 -0.36
C ASP A 85 7.48 -6.24 -0.26
N GLY A 86 8.59 -6.19 0.48
CA GLY A 86 9.44 -5.01 0.60
C GLY A 86 10.84 -5.33 1.09
N GLU A 87 11.75 -4.38 0.97
CA GLU A 87 13.12 -4.50 1.52
C GLU A 87 13.14 -4.35 3.04
N LEU A 88 12.22 -3.57 3.58
CA LEU A 88 12.08 -3.29 5.01
C LEU A 88 10.62 -3.43 5.43
N PRO A 89 10.36 -3.81 6.70
CA PRO A 89 9.01 -3.82 7.24
C PRO A 89 8.34 -2.45 7.10
N VAL A 90 7.09 -2.44 6.67
CA VAL A 90 6.28 -1.22 6.62
C VAL A 90 5.67 -0.92 7.99
N ILE A 91 5.44 0.37 8.24
CA ILE A 91 4.74 0.85 9.44
C ILE A 91 3.75 1.91 8.97
N HIS A 92 2.49 1.78 9.35
CA HIS A 92 1.45 2.76 9.05
C HIS A 92 0.43 2.89 10.19
N PRO A 93 -0.31 4.01 10.29
CA PRO A 93 -1.27 4.25 11.36
C PRO A 93 -2.60 3.49 11.20
N SER A 94 -2.81 2.77 10.10
CA SER A 94 -3.98 1.96 9.89
C SER A 94 -3.89 0.63 10.62
N GLU A 95 -5.04 0.08 11.00
CA GLU A 95 -5.17 -1.36 11.15
C GLU A 95 -5.22 -1.98 9.75
N GLU A 96 -4.61 -3.16 9.59
CA GLU A 96 -4.62 -3.90 8.34
C GLU A 96 -5.13 -5.32 8.58
N ILE A 97 -6.15 -5.72 7.82
CA ILE A 97 -6.55 -7.12 7.74
C ILE A 97 -5.90 -7.72 6.50
N VAL A 98 -5.09 -8.75 6.69
CA VAL A 98 -4.58 -9.59 5.60
C VAL A 98 -5.45 -10.82 5.48
N LEU A 99 -6.06 -11.03 4.32
CA LEU A 99 -6.82 -12.23 3.97
C LEU A 99 -6.11 -12.96 2.85
N LEU A 100 -5.79 -14.23 3.05
CA LEU A 100 -5.11 -15.02 2.04
C LEU A 100 -6.12 -15.71 1.11
N GLU A 101 -6.01 -15.41 -0.20
CA GLU A 101 -6.87 -16.00 -1.23
C GLU A 101 -6.30 -17.34 -1.73
N ARG A 102 -4.96 -17.40 -1.94
CA ARG A 102 -4.29 -18.55 -2.50
C ARG A 102 -2.85 -18.67 -2.00
N GLY A 103 -2.42 -19.90 -1.72
CA GLY A 103 -1.06 -20.25 -1.34
C GLY A 103 -0.85 -20.22 0.16
N THR A 104 0.40 -20.00 0.57
CA THR A 104 0.83 -19.88 1.97
C THR A 104 1.74 -18.67 2.11
N VAL A 105 1.49 -17.83 3.10
CA VAL A 105 2.28 -16.63 3.38
C VAL A 105 2.67 -16.57 4.85
N ASP A 106 3.87 -16.12 5.15
CA ASP A 106 4.28 -15.74 6.49
C ASP A 106 4.13 -14.22 6.65
N VAL A 107 3.22 -13.79 7.52
CA VAL A 107 3.05 -12.40 7.91
C VAL A 107 3.92 -12.17 9.13
N ILE A 108 5.00 -11.39 8.98
CA ILE A 108 5.94 -11.12 10.06
C ILE A 108 5.53 -9.79 10.69
N ILE A 109 5.01 -9.83 11.92
CA ILE A 109 4.51 -8.68 12.67
C ILE A 109 5.37 -8.50 13.91
N ASP A 110 6.01 -7.35 14.05
CA ASP A 110 6.93 -7.03 15.16
C ASP A 110 7.96 -8.16 15.40
N GLY A 111 8.51 -8.68 14.28
CA GLY A 111 9.50 -9.76 14.28
C GLY A 111 8.95 -11.17 14.54
N LYS A 112 7.64 -11.33 14.73
CA LYS A 112 6.99 -12.65 14.92
C LYS A 112 6.27 -13.07 13.67
N ALA A 113 6.56 -14.27 13.18
CA ALA A 113 5.90 -14.82 12.00
C ALA A 113 4.57 -15.47 12.37
N VAL A 114 3.52 -15.13 11.63
CA VAL A 114 2.21 -15.77 11.64
C VAL A 114 2.01 -16.39 10.26
N ARG A 115 1.90 -17.70 10.18
CA ARG A 115 1.64 -18.40 8.91
C ARG A 115 0.16 -18.41 8.61
N LEU A 116 -0.20 -18.01 7.39
CA LEU A 116 -1.55 -18.09 6.85
C LEU A 116 -1.57 -19.07 5.68
N GLU A 117 -2.64 -19.85 5.62
CA GLU A 117 -3.03 -20.68 4.48
C GLU A 117 -4.26 -20.07 3.79
N ALA A 118 -4.56 -20.50 2.57
CA ALA A 118 -5.70 -19.98 1.81
C ALA A 118 -7.01 -20.06 2.63
N GLY A 119 -7.68 -18.90 2.77
CA GLY A 119 -8.88 -18.73 3.60
C GLY A 119 -8.62 -18.15 4.99
N ASP A 120 -7.36 -18.12 5.44
CA ASP A 120 -7.00 -17.55 6.74
C ASP A 120 -6.94 -16.02 6.67
N THR A 121 -7.11 -15.40 7.86
CA THR A 121 -6.97 -13.96 8.05
C THR A 121 -6.12 -13.63 9.26
N THR A 122 -5.43 -12.50 9.23
CA THR A 122 -4.81 -11.91 10.42
C THR A 122 -5.05 -10.40 10.47
N LEU A 123 -5.13 -9.84 11.68
CA LEU A 123 -5.17 -8.41 11.93
C LEU A 123 -3.79 -7.93 12.36
N ILE A 124 -3.30 -6.91 11.67
CA ILE A 124 -2.10 -6.15 12.04
C ILE A 124 -2.56 -4.85 12.68
N CYS A 125 -2.23 -4.68 13.97
CA CYS A 125 -2.59 -3.45 14.67
C CYS A 125 -1.78 -2.25 14.14
N SER A 126 -2.38 -1.05 14.28
CA SER A 126 -1.76 0.22 13.90
C SER A 126 -0.33 0.37 14.45
N ASN A 127 0.55 0.92 13.62
CA ASN A 127 1.93 1.25 13.96
C ASN A 127 2.83 0.05 14.34
N LEU A 128 2.43 -1.18 14.04
CA LEU A 128 3.31 -2.33 14.16
C LEU A 128 4.11 -2.53 12.86
N PRO A 129 5.44 -2.72 12.95
CA PRO A 129 6.25 -3.07 11.79
C PRO A 129 5.85 -4.45 11.27
N HIS A 130 5.63 -4.56 9.97
CA HIS A 130 5.25 -5.82 9.35
C HIS A 130 5.75 -5.96 7.92
N ILE A 131 5.87 -7.21 7.46
CA ILE A 131 6.28 -7.57 6.11
C ILE A 131 5.68 -8.94 5.77
N LEU A 132 5.30 -9.12 4.50
CA LEU A 132 4.79 -10.39 4.00
C LEU A 132 5.92 -11.16 3.31
N SER A 133 6.03 -12.44 3.61
CA SER A 133 7.02 -13.34 3.03
C SER A 133 6.34 -14.55 2.40
N ASN A 134 6.62 -14.79 1.13
CA ASN A 134 6.19 -16.01 0.44
C ASN A 134 7.29 -17.08 0.54
N PRO A 135 7.12 -18.10 1.41
CA PRO A 135 8.14 -19.15 1.58
C PRO A 135 8.02 -20.27 0.53
N THR A 136 7.12 -20.16 -0.44
CA THR A 136 6.78 -21.22 -1.40
C THR A 136 7.34 -20.94 -2.80
N ASP A 137 7.26 -21.95 -3.68
CA ASP A 137 7.65 -21.84 -5.09
C ASP A 137 6.49 -21.42 -5.99
N GLU A 138 5.32 -21.12 -5.41
CA GLU A 138 4.14 -20.66 -6.11
C GLU A 138 3.85 -19.19 -5.84
N ILE A 139 3.09 -18.56 -6.75
CA ILE A 139 2.57 -17.21 -6.53
C ILE A 139 1.51 -17.26 -5.45
N VAL A 140 1.61 -16.35 -4.49
CA VAL A 140 0.65 -16.15 -3.41
C VAL A 140 -0.22 -14.94 -3.74
N THR A 141 -1.53 -15.06 -3.50
CA THR A 141 -2.47 -13.95 -3.68
C THR A 141 -3.34 -13.76 -2.44
N GLY A 142 -3.69 -12.51 -2.17
CA GLY A 142 -4.53 -12.17 -1.04
C GLY A 142 -4.98 -10.72 -1.09
N TYR A 143 -5.57 -10.26 0.00
CA TYR A 143 -6.10 -8.91 0.14
C TYR A 143 -5.55 -8.27 1.39
N SER A 144 -5.17 -6.99 1.25
CA SER A 144 -4.86 -6.08 2.34
C SER A 144 -6.00 -5.07 2.45
N ILE A 145 -6.61 -4.97 3.63
CA ILE A 145 -7.70 -4.04 3.93
C ILE A 145 -7.23 -3.12 5.04
N LEU A 146 -6.99 -1.86 4.69
CA LEU A 146 -6.45 -0.85 5.60
C LEU A 146 -7.52 0.13 6.05
N THR A 147 -7.62 0.37 7.35
CA THR A 147 -8.57 1.33 7.95
C THR A 147 -7.89 2.11 9.08
N PRO A 148 -7.86 3.46 9.05
CA PRO A 148 -8.27 4.31 7.94
C PRO A 148 -7.41 4.08 6.69
N ALA A 149 -7.94 4.44 5.53
CA ALA A 149 -7.22 4.30 4.26
C ALA A 149 -5.93 5.15 4.27
N VAL A 150 -4.78 4.50 4.18
CA VAL A 150 -3.47 5.15 4.02
C VAL A 150 -2.72 4.56 2.83
N TRP A 151 -2.06 5.44 2.09
CA TRP A 151 -1.47 5.07 0.81
C TRP A 151 0.06 5.19 0.80
N PHE A 152 0.71 5.21 2.00
CA PHE A 152 2.13 5.51 2.06
C PHE A 152 2.93 4.46 2.84
N PRO A 153 4.04 3.99 2.28
CA PRO A 153 5.13 3.59 3.14
C PRO A 153 5.63 4.85 3.86
N ASN A 154 5.53 4.88 5.17
CA ASN A 154 6.23 5.87 5.97
C ASN A 154 7.73 5.69 5.69
N THR A 155 8.30 6.58 4.89
CA THR A 155 9.74 6.76 4.89
C THR A 155 10.10 7.24 6.29
N HIS A 156 10.80 6.41 7.06
CA HIS A 156 11.30 6.75 8.38
C HIS A 156 11.89 8.17 8.36
N ARG A 157 11.22 9.13 8.97
CA ARG A 157 11.92 10.25 9.57
C ARG A 157 12.59 9.68 10.80
N GLY A 158 13.89 9.39 10.66
CA GLY A 158 14.73 9.14 11.81
C GLY A 158 14.52 10.27 12.78
N SER A 159 13.94 9.97 13.93
CA SER A 159 13.96 10.83 15.09
C SER A 159 15.42 10.95 15.50
N LYS A 160 16.09 12.02 15.10
CA LYS A 160 17.25 12.50 15.81
C LYS A 160 16.74 12.82 17.20
N ARG A 161 17.03 11.95 18.14
CA ARG A 161 17.05 12.36 19.56
C ARG A 161 18.18 13.37 19.66
N ASP A 162 17.81 14.61 19.80
CA ASP A 162 18.74 15.62 20.31
C ASP A 162 19.11 15.18 21.72
N SER A 163 20.31 14.63 21.83
CA SER A 163 21.01 14.52 23.10
C SER A 163 21.83 15.80 23.25
N ASP A 164 21.21 16.80 23.85
CA ASP A 164 21.93 17.90 24.47
C ASP A 164 21.65 17.85 25.99
N THR A 165 22.61 17.50 26.71
CA THR A 165 23.32 18.09 27.84
C THR A 165 23.98 17.02 28.68
#